data_935501afbce89707c6800a3e847b2b1b
#
_entry.id   935501afbce89707c6800a3e847b2b1b
#
_cell.length_a   1.000
_cell.length_b   1.000
_cell.length_c   1.000
_cell.angle_alpha   90.00
_cell.angle_beta   90.00
_cell.angle_gamma   90.00
#
_symmetry.space_group_name_H-M   'P 1'
#
loop_
_entity.id
_entity.type
_entity.pdbx_description
1 polymer ?
#
loop_
_entity_poly.entity_id
_entity_poly.type
_entity_poly.pdbx_seq_one_letter_code
_entity_poly.pdbx_strand_id
1 'polypeptide(L)'
;MKIDNDIPLEPRITRVQREIADKFIEMMKQDGVKWTKRWAQPNPCQNAITGHFYTGSNVLTTAIAMIENDWTDPRFLTIPQSRKIGAGNVIKGSKSTPIIHFQLVSDKNDETKKYPRARVWNAFNVAQFSSIDESLLVPIADEQPSVHTRNQNIDSFISNVGVKIEKSQSAFYNRATDYIGMPDPTAFLDTP
;
A
#
# COMPACT_ATOMS: atom_id res chain seq x y z
N MET A 1 -6.83 43.60 22.74
CA MET A 1 -6.69 42.18 23.09
C MET A 1 -6.36 41.45 21.79
N LYS A 2 -5.04 41.26 21.52
CA LYS A 2 -4.58 40.54 20.33
C LYS A 2 -4.74 39.06 20.66
N ILE A 3 -5.52 38.35 19.88
CA ILE A 3 -5.61 36.89 19.94
C ILE A 3 -4.37 36.40 19.17
N ASP A 4 -3.34 35.99 19.89
CA ASP A 4 -2.21 35.27 19.31
C ASP A 4 -2.72 33.89 18.83
N ASN A 5 -2.95 33.78 17.52
CA ASN A 5 -3.26 32.54 16.84
C ASN A 5 -1.95 31.78 16.49
N ASP A 6 -1.08 31.58 17.46
CA ASP A 6 0.06 30.65 17.32
C ASP A 6 -0.38 29.22 17.62
N ILE A 7 -1.33 28.70 16.83
CA ILE A 7 -1.50 27.23 16.74
C ILE A 7 -0.31 26.73 15.92
N PRO A 8 0.59 25.93 16.49
CA PRO A 8 1.71 25.38 15.73
C PRO A 8 1.16 24.66 14.51
N LEU A 9 1.62 25.04 13.31
CA LEU A 9 1.25 24.35 12.08
C LEU A 9 1.60 22.88 12.23
N GLU A 10 0.58 22.04 12.15
CA GLU A 10 0.74 20.59 12.24
C GLU A 10 1.78 20.10 11.23
N PRO A 11 2.73 19.25 11.63
CA PRO A 11 3.70 18.69 10.71
C PRO A 11 3.03 18.05 9.50
N ARG A 12 3.54 18.31 8.29
CA ARG A 12 2.95 17.81 7.04
C ARG A 12 2.68 16.30 7.08
N ILE A 13 3.55 15.53 7.74
CA ILE A 13 3.39 14.09 7.87
C ILE A 13 2.13 13.72 8.66
N THR A 14 1.87 14.38 9.79
CA THR A 14 0.71 14.13 10.64
C THR A 14 -0.59 14.51 9.91
N ARG A 15 -0.59 15.62 9.18
CA ARG A 15 -1.71 16.03 8.35
C ARG A 15 -2.02 14.99 7.28
N VAL A 16 -1.01 14.48 6.56
CA VAL A 16 -1.19 13.45 5.53
C VAL A 16 -1.72 12.16 6.14
N GLN A 17 -1.22 11.75 7.29
CA GLN A 17 -1.72 10.55 7.98
C GLN A 17 -3.20 10.70 8.37
N ARG A 18 -3.59 11.89 8.84
CA ARG A 18 -5.00 12.19 9.16
C ARG A 18 -5.88 12.18 7.92
N GLU A 19 -5.46 12.84 6.83
CA GLU A 19 -6.19 12.84 5.57
C GLU A 19 -6.42 11.42 5.03
N ILE A 20 -5.42 10.53 5.15
CA ILE A 20 -5.54 9.12 4.77
C ILE A 20 -6.57 8.41 5.66
N ALA A 21 -6.48 8.61 6.97
CA ALA A 21 -7.40 7.99 7.92
C ALA A 21 -8.85 8.45 7.70
N ASP A 22 -9.06 9.74 7.49
CA ASP A 22 -10.39 10.33 7.25
C ASP A 22 -11.01 9.78 5.96
N LYS A 23 -10.25 9.73 4.86
CA LYS A 23 -10.69 9.13 3.60
C LYS A 23 -11.06 7.66 3.77
N PHE A 24 -10.25 6.91 4.48
CA PHE A 24 -10.51 5.52 4.77
C PHE A 24 -11.80 5.32 5.56
N ILE A 25 -12.02 6.12 6.61
CA ILE A 25 -13.24 6.10 7.41
C ILE A 25 -14.45 6.45 6.53
N GLU A 26 -14.32 7.45 5.65
CA GLU A 26 -15.39 7.85 4.74
C GLU A 26 -15.75 6.72 3.77
N MET A 27 -14.78 6.06 3.16
CA MET A 27 -15.00 4.90 2.31
C MET A 27 -15.69 3.76 3.04
N MET A 28 -15.29 3.47 4.29
CA MET A 28 -15.95 2.47 5.11
C MET A 28 -17.42 2.80 5.40
N LYS A 29 -17.76 4.07 5.57
CA LYS A 29 -19.13 4.51 5.81
C LYS A 29 -20.01 4.40 4.55
N GLN A 30 -19.44 4.65 3.37
CA GLN A 30 -20.17 4.64 2.10
C GLN A 30 -20.45 3.23 1.58
N ASP A 31 -19.45 2.35 1.63
CA ASP A 31 -19.52 1.04 0.96
C ASP A 31 -19.88 -0.14 1.88
N GLY A 32 -19.90 0.05 3.21
CA GLY A 32 -20.17 -1.04 4.16
C GLY A 32 -19.35 -2.30 3.87
N VAL A 33 -20.02 -3.47 3.82
CA VAL A 33 -19.36 -4.76 3.57
C VAL A 33 -18.80 -4.91 2.15
N LYS A 34 -19.22 -4.09 1.20
CA LYS A 34 -18.70 -4.13 -0.20
C LYS A 34 -17.24 -3.66 -0.30
N TRP A 35 -16.74 -3.03 0.74
CA TRP A 35 -15.36 -2.56 0.82
C TRP A 35 -14.32 -3.69 0.70
N THR A 36 -14.62 -4.89 1.18
CA THR A 36 -13.71 -6.04 1.12
C THR A 36 -13.40 -6.51 -0.32
N LYS A 37 -14.33 -6.35 -1.26
CA LYS A 37 -14.14 -6.79 -2.66
C LYS A 37 -13.24 -5.86 -3.49
N ARG A 38 -13.25 -4.55 -3.19
CA ARG A 38 -12.40 -3.59 -3.92
C ARG A 38 -10.95 -3.58 -3.44
N TRP A 39 -10.71 -4.09 -2.25
CA TRP A 39 -9.37 -4.19 -1.67
C TRP A 39 -8.52 -5.33 -2.24
N ALA A 40 -9.16 -6.35 -2.77
CA ALA A 40 -8.50 -7.44 -3.48
C ALA A 40 -8.16 -7.02 -4.92
N GLN A 41 -7.40 -5.95 -5.09
CA GLN A 41 -6.80 -5.64 -6.39
C GLN A 41 -5.76 -6.72 -6.70
N PRO A 42 -5.85 -7.37 -7.86
CA PRO A 42 -4.94 -8.47 -8.22
C PRO A 42 -3.48 -7.99 -8.30
N ASN A 43 -3.24 -6.70 -8.55
CA ASN A 43 -1.91 -6.14 -8.71
C ASN A 43 -1.64 -5.05 -7.68
N PRO A 44 -0.72 -5.27 -6.71
CA PRO A 44 -0.34 -4.24 -5.76
C PRO A 44 0.32 -3.06 -6.48
N CYS A 45 0.01 -1.84 -6.00
CA CYS A 45 0.59 -0.64 -6.59
C CYS A 45 2.11 -0.63 -6.43
N GLN A 46 2.80 -0.22 -7.50
CA GLN A 46 4.26 -0.21 -7.59
C GLN A 46 4.79 1.10 -8.17
N ASN A 47 6.07 1.37 -7.92
CA ASN A 47 6.76 2.47 -8.60
C ASN A 47 7.04 2.09 -10.05
N ALA A 48 6.63 2.94 -10.98
CA ALA A 48 6.69 2.68 -12.42
C ALA A 48 8.11 2.50 -12.98
N ILE A 49 9.12 3.01 -12.28
CA ILE A 49 10.52 2.98 -12.75
C ILE A 49 11.34 1.91 -12.04
N THR A 50 11.12 1.74 -10.74
CA THR A 50 11.93 0.81 -9.92
C THR A 50 11.27 -0.55 -9.72
N GLY A 51 9.98 -0.69 -10.03
CA GLY A 51 9.19 -1.88 -9.76
C GLY A 51 8.93 -2.13 -8.26
N HIS A 52 9.40 -1.23 -7.39
CA HIS A 52 9.24 -1.41 -5.95
C HIS A 52 7.76 -1.28 -5.55
N PHE A 53 7.22 -2.30 -4.92
CA PHE A 53 5.85 -2.27 -4.40
C PHE A 53 5.72 -1.33 -3.22
N TYR A 54 4.62 -0.61 -3.18
CA TYR A 54 4.29 0.22 -2.02
C TYR A 54 3.91 -0.66 -0.83
N THR A 55 4.37 -0.27 0.36
CA THR A 55 4.18 -1.02 1.61
C THR A 55 3.61 -0.12 2.71
N GLY A 56 3.09 -0.73 3.77
CA GLY A 56 2.53 -0.01 4.92
C GLY A 56 1.37 0.91 4.52
N SER A 57 1.33 2.13 5.08
CA SER A 57 0.28 3.11 4.78
C SER A 57 0.20 3.54 3.30
N ASN A 58 1.30 3.36 2.54
CA ASN A 58 1.32 3.71 1.13
C ASN A 58 0.42 2.78 0.29
N VAL A 59 0.24 1.53 0.71
CA VAL A 59 -0.73 0.61 0.08
C VAL A 59 -2.13 1.20 0.12
N LEU A 60 -2.54 1.70 1.30
CA LEU A 60 -3.85 2.35 1.48
C LEU A 60 -3.97 3.59 0.61
N THR A 61 -2.97 4.46 0.66
CA THR A 61 -2.98 5.73 -0.07
C THR A 61 -3.10 5.53 -1.57
N THR A 62 -2.34 4.58 -2.13
CA THR A 62 -2.38 4.29 -3.57
C THR A 62 -3.65 3.56 -3.96
N ALA A 63 -4.15 2.61 -3.15
CA ALA A 63 -5.41 1.92 -3.42
C ALA A 63 -6.61 2.89 -3.40
N ILE A 64 -6.68 3.80 -2.44
CA ILE A 64 -7.70 4.85 -2.40
C ILE A 64 -7.64 5.70 -3.67
N ALA A 65 -6.44 6.14 -4.08
CA ALA A 65 -6.27 6.95 -5.27
C ALA A 65 -6.72 6.20 -6.54
N MET A 66 -6.43 4.89 -6.65
CA MET A 66 -6.90 4.04 -7.75
C MET A 66 -8.43 3.99 -7.82
N ILE A 67 -9.07 3.75 -6.67
CA ILE A 67 -10.54 3.62 -6.57
C ILE A 67 -11.23 4.97 -6.87
N GLU A 68 -10.76 6.07 -6.28
CA GLU A 68 -11.34 7.41 -6.46
C GLU A 68 -11.31 7.89 -7.92
N ASN A 69 -10.37 7.40 -8.71
CA ASN A 69 -10.16 7.85 -10.10
C ASN A 69 -10.42 6.75 -11.15
N ASP A 70 -10.90 5.59 -10.75
CA ASP A 70 -11.14 4.42 -11.62
C ASP A 70 -9.91 4.04 -12.48
N TRP A 71 -8.70 4.20 -11.93
CA TRP A 71 -7.48 3.81 -12.64
C TRP A 71 -7.28 2.30 -12.61
N THR A 72 -6.84 1.76 -13.75
CA THR A 72 -6.52 0.32 -13.90
C THR A 72 -5.03 0.04 -13.80
N ASP A 73 -4.18 1.01 -14.13
CA ASP A 73 -2.72 0.86 -14.06
C ASP A 73 -2.22 1.12 -12.63
N PRO A 74 -1.61 0.13 -11.94
CA PRO A 74 -1.17 0.26 -10.56
C PRO A 74 0.16 0.99 -10.39
N ARG A 75 0.74 1.53 -11.47
CA ARG A 75 2.07 2.16 -11.45
C ARG A 75 2.00 3.64 -11.15
N PHE A 76 2.88 4.07 -10.25
CA PHE A 76 3.02 5.48 -9.84
C PHE A 76 4.48 5.92 -9.99
N LEU A 77 4.68 7.21 -10.29
CA LEU A 77 6.01 7.81 -10.35
C LEU A 77 5.99 9.26 -9.85
N THR A 78 7.16 9.75 -9.47
CA THR A 78 7.34 11.14 -9.05
C THR A 78 7.69 12.02 -10.25
N ILE A 79 7.49 13.35 -10.14
CA ILE A 79 7.89 14.30 -11.20
C ILE A 79 9.39 14.18 -11.59
N PRO A 80 10.34 14.04 -10.63
CA PRO A 80 11.72 13.82 -11.04
C PRO A 80 11.93 12.53 -11.85
N GLN A 81 11.18 11.47 -11.55
CA GLN A 81 11.23 10.22 -12.32
C GLN A 81 10.63 10.39 -13.71
N SER A 82 9.46 11.05 -13.82
CA SER A 82 8.81 11.28 -15.12
C SER A 82 9.71 12.08 -16.07
N ARG A 83 10.41 13.09 -15.56
CA ARG A 83 11.37 13.88 -16.35
C ARG A 83 12.54 13.04 -16.86
N LYS A 84 13.05 12.11 -16.05
CA LYS A 84 14.18 11.25 -16.46
C LYS A 84 13.84 10.33 -17.62
N ILE A 85 12.59 9.89 -17.72
CA ILE A 85 12.14 9.04 -18.84
C ILE A 85 11.50 9.84 -19.98
N GLY A 86 11.54 11.16 -19.94
CA GLY A 86 10.96 11.99 -20.99
C GLY A 86 9.42 11.89 -21.06
N ALA A 87 8.75 11.55 -19.98
CA ALA A 87 7.30 11.55 -19.93
C ALA A 87 6.74 12.95 -20.19
N GLY A 88 5.55 12.99 -20.77
CA GLY A 88 4.81 14.23 -20.98
C GLY A 88 4.43 14.93 -19.68
N ASN A 89 3.77 16.06 -19.80
CA ASN A 89 3.33 16.82 -18.64
C ASN A 89 2.20 16.13 -17.89
N VAL A 90 2.15 16.38 -16.58
CA VAL A 90 0.97 16.00 -15.78
C VAL A 90 -0.24 16.77 -16.31
N ILE A 91 -1.33 16.07 -16.53
CA ILE A 91 -2.60 16.63 -17.01
C ILE A 91 -3.09 17.68 -16.01
N LYS A 92 -3.48 18.86 -16.53
CA LYS A 92 -3.95 19.97 -15.72
C LYS A 92 -5.13 19.55 -14.82
N GLY A 93 -5.05 19.87 -13.54
CA GLY A 93 -6.07 19.51 -12.55
C GLY A 93 -5.81 18.19 -11.82
N SER A 94 -4.85 17.40 -12.26
CA SER A 94 -4.46 16.17 -11.58
C SER A 94 -3.95 16.44 -10.16
N LYS A 95 -4.40 15.63 -9.21
CA LYS A 95 -3.94 15.67 -7.82
C LYS A 95 -2.89 14.58 -7.59
N SER A 96 -1.81 14.92 -6.89
CA SER A 96 -0.79 13.95 -6.52
C SER A 96 -1.25 13.05 -5.37
N THR A 97 -0.76 11.83 -5.37
CA THR A 97 -0.93 10.87 -4.28
C THR A 97 0.27 10.99 -3.33
N PRO A 98 0.05 11.29 -2.03
CA PRO A 98 1.15 11.41 -1.08
C PRO A 98 1.70 10.02 -0.72
N ILE A 99 3.02 9.86 -0.80
CA ILE A 99 3.75 8.65 -0.42
C ILE A 99 4.67 8.99 0.75
N ILE A 100 4.57 8.23 1.83
CA ILE A 100 5.41 8.38 3.01
C ILE A 100 6.64 7.48 2.85
N HIS A 101 7.81 8.07 2.93
CA HIS A 101 9.08 7.36 2.89
C HIS A 101 9.85 7.58 4.18
N PHE A 102 10.28 6.47 4.80
CA PHE A 102 11.12 6.50 6.00
C PHE A 102 12.58 6.32 5.61
N GLN A 103 13.42 7.22 6.06
CA GLN A 103 14.86 7.18 5.85
C GLN A 103 15.56 7.21 7.22
N LEU A 104 16.52 6.34 7.43
CA LEU A 104 17.40 6.43 8.59
C LEU A 104 18.39 7.58 8.39
N VAL A 105 18.39 8.52 9.30
CA VAL A 105 19.29 9.67 9.30
C VAL A 105 20.18 9.59 10.53
N SER A 106 21.49 9.78 10.34
CA SER A 106 22.43 9.85 11.46
C SER A 106 22.20 11.12 12.28
N ASP A 107 22.41 11.03 13.59
CA ASP A 107 22.42 12.19 14.46
C ASP A 107 23.56 13.14 14.09
N LYS A 108 23.32 14.45 14.20
CA LYS A 108 24.34 15.45 13.84
C LYS A 108 25.53 15.46 14.80
N ASN A 109 25.32 15.01 16.03
CA ASN A 109 26.33 15.05 17.10
C ASN A 109 26.91 13.65 17.40
N ASP A 110 26.30 12.57 16.88
CA ASP A 110 26.70 11.20 17.11
C ASP A 110 26.33 10.33 15.91
N GLU A 111 27.26 10.14 15.00
CA GLU A 111 27.07 9.35 13.76
C GLU A 111 26.69 7.89 14.01
N THR A 112 26.95 7.37 15.22
CA THR A 112 26.57 6.00 15.58
C THR A 112 25.07 5.86 15.84
N LYS A 113 24.40 6.96 16.18
CA LYS A 113 22.96 6.99 16.41
C LYS A 113 22.20 7.32 15.13
N LYS A 114 21.27 6.46 14.79
CA LYS A 114 20.37 6.66 13.65
C LYS A 114 18.93 6.69 14.11
N TYR A 115 18.16 7.63 13.56
CA TYR A 115 16.73 7.72 13.83
C TYR A 115 15.92 7.76 12.52
N PRO A 116 14.71 7.19 12.50
CA PRO A 116 13.86 7.21 11.33
C PRO A 116 13.31 8.61 11.10
N ARG A 117 13.52 9.15 9.90
CA ARG A 117 12.93 10.40 9.45
C ARG A 117 11.92 10.13 8.36
N ALA A 118 10.69 10.52 8.59
CA ALA A 118 9.63 10.42 7.60
C ALA A 118 9.66 11.62 6.64
N ARG A 119 9.50 11.35 5.33
CA ARG A 119 9.34 12.35 4.27
C ARG A 119 8.11 12.02 3.45
N VAL A 120 7.35 13.06 3.06
CA VAL A 120 6.22 12.91 2.15
C VAL A 120 6.68 13.29 0.75
N TRP A 121 6.54 12.35 -0.17
CA TRP A 121 6.74 12.54 -1.60
C TRP A 121 5.41 12.63 -2.31
N ASN A 122 5.34 13.36 -3.42
CA ASN A 122 4.17 13.41 -4.28
C ASN A 122 4.41 12.47 -5.46
N ALA A 123 3.60 11.44 -5.58
CA ALA A 123 3.57 10.55 -6.73
C ALA A 123 2.33 10.81 -7.58
N PHE A 124 2.40 10.47 -8.85
CA PHE A 124 1.30 10.53 -9.80
C PHE A 124 1.15 9.17 -10.45
N ASN A 125 -0.08 8.75 -10.68
CA ASN A 125 -0.35 7.56 -11.47
C ASN A 125 0.07 7.80 -12.93
N VAL A 126 0.48 6.74 -13.63
CA VAL A 126 0.86 6.84 -15.05
C VAL A 126 -0.26 7.40 -15.91
N ALA A 127 -1.52 7.15 -15.59
CA ALA A 127 -2.69 7.69 -16.28
C ALA A 127 -2.83 9.23 -16.17
N GLN A 128 -2.08 9.87 -15.28
CA GLN A 128 -2.11 11.33 -15.10
C GLN A 128 -1.11 12.09 -15.98
N PHE A 129 -0.40 11.41 -16.85
CA PHE A 129 0.54 12.04 -17.78
C PHE A 129 -0.05 12.11 -19.19
N SER A 130 0.26 13.19 -19.91
CA SER A 130 -0.23 13.40 -21.28
C SER A 130 0.36 12.40 -22.28
N SER A 131 1.55 11.88 -22.00
CA SER A 131 2.19 10.79 -22.73
C SER A 131 3.22 10.09 -21.86
N ILE A 132 3.32 8.79 -22.00
CA ILE A 132 4.37 7.97 -21.36
C ILE A 132 4.73 6.85 -22.33
N ASP A 133 6.02 6.60 -22.49
CA ASP A 133 6.51 5.46 -23.23
C ASP A 133 6.47 4.22 -22.32
N GLU A 134 5.56 3.32 -22.60
CA GLU A 134 5.36 2.07 -21.84
C GLU A 134 6.62 1.22 -21.77
N SER A 135 7.48 1.26 -22.80
CA SER A 135 8.72 0.47 -22.85
C SER A 135 9.75 0.90 -21.79
N LEU A 136 9.61 2.11 -21.25
CA LEU A 136 10.47 2.67 -20.21
C LEU A 136 9.95 2.39 -18.79
N LEU A 137 8.77 1.80 -18.68
CA LEU A 137 8.16 1.45 -17.42
C LEU A 137 8.45 -0.01 -17.07
N VAL A 138 8.60 -0.26 -15.78
CA VAL A 138 8.68 -1.66 -15.30
C VAL A 138 7.34 -2.35 -15.62
N PRO A 139 7.38 -3.58 -16.17
CA PRO A 139 6.16 -4.34 -16.40
C PRO A 139 5.31 -4.43 -15.13
N ILE A 140 4.00 -4.38 -15.32
CA ILE A 140 3.08 -4.73 -14.24
C ILE A 140 3.39 -6.19 -13.92
N ALA A 141 3.68 -6.48 -12.66
CA ALA A 141 3.93 -7.86 -12.26
C ALA A 141 2.68 -8.68 -12.60
N ASP A 142 2.79 -9.47 -13.66
CA ASP A 142 1.79 -10.45 -13.99
C ASP A 142 1.74 -11.44 -12.85
N GLU A 143 0.59 -11.47 -12.18
CA GLU A 143 0.22 -12.42 -11.16
C GLU A 143 1.10 -12.42 -9.88
N GLN A 144 0.49 -12.09 -8.79
CA GLN A 144 0.83 -12.78 -7.54
C GLN A 144 0.86 -14.28 -7.85
N PRO A 145 1.88 -15.03 -7.38
CA PRO A 145 1.91 -16.48 -7.59
C PRO A 145 0.51 -17.01 -7.34
N SER A 146 -0.01 -17.76 -8.30
CA SER A 146 -1.39 -18.24 -8.26
C SER A 146 -1.70 -18.71 -6.85
N VAL A 147 -2.91 -18.49 -6.37
CA VAL A 147 -3.35 -18.94 -5.03
C VAL A 147 -2.90 -20.39 -4.79
N HIS A 148 -2.86 -21.18 -5.85
CA HIS A 148 -2.42 -22.57 -5.82
C HIS A 148 -0.91 -22.73 -5.53
N THR A 149 -0.03 -21.94 -6.17
CA THR A 149 1.42 -22.02 -5.92
C THR A 149 1.77 -21.47 -4.53
N ARG A 150 1.07 -20.43 -4.09
CA ARG A 150 1.23 -19.86 -2.75
C ARG A 150 0.79 -20.84 -1.67
N ASN A 151 -0.31 -21.54 -1.89
CA ASN A 151 -0.82 -22.56 -0.97
C ASN A 151 0.15 -23.73 -0.85
N GLN A 152 0.73 -24.22 -1.93
CA GLN A 152 1.71 -25.31 -1.88
C GLN A 152 2.97 -24.95 -1.08
N ASN A 153 3.47 -23.72 -1.22
CA ASN A 153 4.62 -23.24 -0.44
C ASN A 153 4.27 -23.08 1.04
N ILE A 154 3.07 -22.58 1.34
CA ILE A 154 2.57 -22.46 2.71
C ILE A 154 2.34 -23.83 3.32
N ASP A 155 1.71 -24.75 2.60
CA ASP A 155 1.44 -26.10 3.05
C ASP A 155 2.73 -26.87 3.34
N SER A 156 3.74 -26.72 2.46
CA SER A 156 5.07 -27.29 2.68
C SER A 156 5.76 -26.70 3.90
N PHE A 157 5.66 -25.40 4.10
CA PHE A 157 6.20 -24.71 5.27
C PHE A 157 5.53 -25.21 6.55
N ILE A 158 4.20 -25.24 6.57
CA ILE A 158 3.39 -25.68 7.72
C ILE A 158 3.71 -27.14 8.07
N SER A 159 3.81 -28.00 7.06
CA SER A 159 4.17 -29.42 7.25
C SER A 159 5.56 -29.60 7.87
N ASN A 160 6.51 -28.72 7.49
CA ASN A 160 7.88 -28.77 8.03
C ASN A 160 8.00 -28.21 9.45
N VAL A 161 7.08 -27.35 9.86
CA VAL A 161 7.07 -26.78 11.24
C VAL A 161 6.53 -27.77 12.27
N GLY A 162 5.82 -28.83 11.84
CA GLY A 162 5.29 -29.86 12.73
C GLY A 162 4.17 -29.40 13.66
N VAL A 163 3.55 -28.25 13.38
CA VAL A 163 2.42 -27.74 14.16
C VAL A 163 1.16 -28.49 13.78
N LYS A 164 0.43 -28.98 14.78
CA LYS A 164 -0.86 -29.61 14.57
C LYS A 164 -1.91 -28.60 14.15
N ILE A 165 -2.54 -28.82 12.98
CA ILE A 165 -3.65 -28.00 12.49
C ILE A 165 -4.94 -28.81 12.52
N GLU A 166 -5.98 -28.25 13.10
CA GLU A 166 -7.30 -28.83 13.17
C GLU A 166 -8.35 -27.93 12.49
N LYS A 167 -9.36 -28.53 11.85
CA LYS A 167 -10.48 -27.80 11.30
C LYS A 167 -11.28 -27.11 12.40
N SER A 168 -11.56 -25.83 12.22
CA SER A 168 -12.35 -25.01 13.13
C SER A 168 -13.20 -24.00 12.35
N GLN A 169 -14.19 -23.39 13.00
CA GLN A 169 -14.98 -22.32 12.43
C GLN A 169 -14.25 -20.97 12.42
N SER A 170 -13.19 -20.83 13.21
CA SER A 170 -12.40 -19.59 13.31
C SER A 170 -10.91 -19.91 13.39
N ALA A 171 -10.06 -18.97 12.94
CA ALA A 171 -8.62 -19.08 13.08
C ALA A 171 -8.21 -18.72 14.52
N PHE A 172 -7.53 -19.62 15.22
CA PHE A 172 -6.99 -19.38 16.56
C PHE A 172 -5.82 -20.32 16.87
N TYR A 173 -5.04 -19.95 17.86
CA TYR A 173 -4.01 -20.82 18.43
C TYR A 173 -4.39 -21.22 19.86
N ASN A 174 -4.40 -22.54 20.13
CA ASN A 174 -4.66 -23.09 21.45
C ASN A 174 -3.35 -23.40 22.17
N ARG A 175 -3.03 -22.58 23.16
CA ARG A 175 -1.80 -22.69 23.95
C ARG A 175 -1.74 -23.94 24.83
N ALA A 176 -2.89 -24.45 25.28
CA ALA A 176 -2.91 -25.55 26.22
C ALA A 176 -2.63 -26.88 25.54
N THR A 177 -3.02 -27.04 24.28
CA THR A 177 -2.91 -28.29 23.50
C THR A 177 -1.99 -28.11 22.27
N ASP A 178 -1.35 -26.95 22.13
CA ASP A 178 -0.38 -26.63 21.09
C ASP A 178 -0.85 -26.97 19.67
N TYR A 179 -2.04 -26.47 19.30
CA TYR A 179 -2.54 -26.60 17.93
C TYR A 179 -3.15 -25.31 17.40
N ILE A 180 -3.20 -25.21 16.07
CA ILE A 180 -3.86 -24.12 15.36
C ILE A 180 -5.22 -24.62 14.85
N GLY A 181 -6.30 -23.94 15.26
CA GLY A 181 -7.59 -24.08 14.61
C GLY A 181 -7.63 -23.24 13.34
N MET A 182 -8.00 -23.84 12.20
CA MET A 182 -8.12 -23.12 10.92
C MET A 182 -9.48 -23.41 10.29
N PRO A 183 -10.15 -22.37 9.75
CA PRO A 183 -11.33 -22.56 8.92
C PRO A 183 -11.02 -23.38 7.67
N ASP A 184 -12.06 -23.94 7.08
CA ASP A 184 -11.93 -24.62 5.79
C ASP A 184 -11.34 -23.63 4.75
N PRO A 185 -10.38 -24.06 3.89
CA PRO A 185 -9.81 -23.21 2.85
C PRO A 185 -10.88 -22.52 1.98
N THR A 186 -12.03 -23.15 1.79
CA THR A 186 -13.15 -22.57 1.04
C THR A 186 -13.76 -21.34 1.71
N ALA A 187 -13.56 -21.15 3.01
CA ALA A 187 -14.00 -19.94 3.73
C ALA A 187 -13.18 -18.70 3.37
N PHE A 188 -11.99 -18.90 2.82
CA PHE A 188 -11.06 -17.82 2.36
C PHE A 188 -11.07 -17.65 0.85
N LEU A 189 -11.74 -18.53 0.12
CA LEU A 189 -11.94 -18.36 -1.30
C LEU A 189 -13.01 -17.29 -1.47
N ASP A 190 -12.62 -16.18 -2.10
CA ASP A 190 -13.57 -15.19 -2.53
C ASP A 190 -14.66 -15.87 -3.34
N THR A 191 -15.84 -15.88 -2.77
CA THR A 191 -17.03 -16.13 -3.56
C THR A 191 -17.13 -15.01 -4.58
N PRO A 192 -17.30 -15.32 -5.85
CA PRO A 192 -17.33 -14.37 -6.95
C PRO A 192 -18.39 -13.29 -6.75
#